data_623d3820fc4bad4d8800c02c763f18a2
#
_entry.id   623d3820fc4bad4d8800c02c763f18a2
#
_cell.length_a   1.000
_cell.length_b   1.000
_cell.length_c   1.000
_cell.angle_alpha   90.00
_cell.angle_beta   90.00
_cell.angle_gamma   90.00
#
_symmetry.space_group_name_H-M   'P 1'
#
loop_
_entity.id
_entity.type
_entity.pdbx_description
1 polymer ?
#
loop_
_entity_poly.entity_id
_entity_poly.type
_entity_poly.pdbx_seq_one_letter_code
_entity_poly.pdbx_strand_id
1 'polypeptide(L)'
;NSEHCRHKIFNASWTLDGQAQPRSLFAMIRNTHAKSPQLTLSAYKDNAAVIEGFPARRFRCDPETGTWGAGAVQPSAFAIKVETHNHPTAIAPFPGAATGAGGEIRDEGATGRGGKPKVGLSGFSVSHLRIPTLPQPWEAARPLNPRMASALQIMLDGPLGAAAFNNEFGRPAVTGYFRSFELETPESGLVRGYDKPIMLAGGVGAIDPEQVEKLPVRPGDAVVVLGGPAMLIGLGGGAASSLASGESSEGLDFASVQRDNPEMQRRCQEVIDACFARGADNPIRSAHDVGAGGLSNAIPELLHDSGVGGVIDLAAIPRDDPSLSPMQLWCNESQERYVLGIAAEHLDAFRAICARERCPHAVVGVATVEEHLLVAECPLDESPIPNPQFRGEAAIDIPMDLLFGKAPKMQRDAERGANARWPRLDTGAMDLREAGLRVLSHPSVASKNYLVTIGDRTVGGLVARDQMVGPWQIPLADCGISLDDFSGYTGQ
;
A
#
# COMPACT_ATOMS: atom_id res chain seq x y z
N ASN A 1 -0.42 -18.13 0.32
CA ASN A 1 -0.83 -17.17 1.35
C ASN A 1 -0.79 -15.74 0.87
N SER A 2 -0.05 -15.40 -0.17
CA SER A 2 -0.20 -14.16 -0.88
C SER A 2 -1.41 -14.28 -1.80
N GLU A 3 -2.36 -13.40 -1.62
CA GLU A 3 -3.68 -13.49 -2.25
C GLU A 3 -3.97 -12.27 -3.13
N HIS A 4 -2.93 -11.72 -3.73
CA HIS A 4 -3.07 -10.64 -4.69
C HIS A 4 -4.10 -11.02 -5.76
N CYS A 5 -5.03 -10.13 -6.05
CA CYS A 5 -6.15 -10.35 -6.99
C CYS A 5 -7.06 -11.55 -6.67
N ARG A 6 -7.11 -12.03 -5.43
CA ARG A 6 -8.00 -13.12 -5.01
C ARG A 6 -9.43 -12.66 -4.69
N HIS A 7 -9.78 -11.43 -4.94
CA HIS A 7 -11.14 -10.93 -4.76
C HIS A 7 -12.21 -11.73 -5.52
N LYS A 8 -11.85 -12.40 -6.65
CA LYS A 8 -12.78 -13.32 -7.34
C LYS A 8 -13.18 -14.50 -6.46
N ILE A 9 -12.23 -15.08 -5.69
CA ILE A 9 -12.51 -16.16 -4.72
C ILE A 9 -13.29 -15.62 -3.54
N PHE A 10 -12.89 -14.46 -2.99
CA PHE A 10 -13.58 -13.86 -1.86
C PHE A 10 -15.00 -13.42 -2.18
N ASN A 11 -15.28 -13.05 -3.43
CA ASN A 11 -16.63 -12.73 -3.93
C ASN A 11 -17.39 -13.92 -4.48
N ALA A 12 -16.78 -15.10 -4.56
CA ALA A 12 -17.42 -16.30 -5.11
C ALA A 12 -18.73 -16.65 -4.38
N SER A 13 -19.60 -17.37 -5.09
CA SER A 13 -20.73 -18.08 -4.48
C SER A 13 -20.21 -19.40 -3.93
N TRP A 14 -20.45 -19.66 -2.66
CA TRP A 14 -19.94 -20.84 -1.96
C TRP A 14 -21.03 -21.84 -1.65
N THR A 15 -20.74 -23.11 -1.86
CA THR A 15 -21.48 -24.25 -1.34
C THR A 15 -20.59 -24.95 -0.31
N LEU A 16 -21.09 -25.21 0.88
CA LEU A 16 -20.38 -25.93 1.93
C LEU A 16 -21.18 -27.17 2.32
N ASP A 17 -20.57 -28.35 2.16
CA ASP A 17 -21.21 -29.62 2.40
C ASP A 17 -22.57 -29.78 1.64
N GLY A 18 -22.60 -29.34 0.38
CA GLY A 18 -23.81 -29.36 -0.47
C GLY A 18 -24.83 -28.26 -0.17
N GLN A 19 -24.57 -27.38 0.80
CA GLN A 19 -25.46 -26.27 1.18
C GLN A 19 -24.93 -24.92 0.68
N ALA A 20 -25.76 -24.23 -0.11
CA ALA A 20 -25.42 -22.88 -0.56
C ALA A 20 -25.25 -21.90 0.62
N GLN A 21 -24.18 -21.15 0.63
CA GLN A 21 -23.90 -20.17 1.67
C GLN A 21 -24.54 -18.83 1.31
N PRO A 22 -25.20 -18.14 2.27
CA PRO A 22 -25.92 -16.90 2.00
C PRO A 22 -25.00 -15.71 1.74
N ARG A 23 -23.71 -15.82 2.09
CA ARG A 23 -22.72 -14.76 1.96
C ARG A 23 -21.42 -15.25 1.37
N SER A 24 -20.81 -14.43 0.50
CA SER A 24 -19.41 -14.59 0.11
C SER A 24 -18.48 -14.25 1.29
N LEU A 25 -17.19 -14.59 1.16
CA LEU A 25 -16.20 -14.25 2.19
C LEU A 25 -16.09 -12.72 2.38
N PHE A 26 -16.09 -11.94 1.30
CA PHE A 26 -16.14 -10.48 1.41
C PHE A 26 -17.42 -9.98 2.07
N ALA A 27 -18.56 -10.57 1.76
CA ALA A 27 -19.80 -10.18 2.42
C ALA A 27 -19.79 -10.49 3.93
N MET A 28 -19.07 -11.52 4.37
CA MET A 28 -18.84 -11.78 5.80
C MET A 28 -18.00 -10.69 6.44
N ILE A 29 -16.89 -10.29 5.78
CA ILE A 29 -16.01 -9.21 6.27
C ILE A 29 -16.80 -7.89 6.35
N ARG A 30 -17.46 -7.49 5.27
CA ARG A 30 -18.26 -6.25 5.23
C ARG A 30 -19.41 -6.23 6.22
N ASN A 31 -19.91 -7.39 6.61
CA ASN A 31 -20.98 -7.49 7.62
C ASN A 31 -20.49 -7.04 9.02
N THR A 32 -19.21 -7.09 9.31
CA THR A 32 -18.67 -6.57 10.57
C THR A 32 -18.89 -5.06 10.67
N HIS A 33 -18.52 -4.33 9.62
CA HIS A 33 -18.78 -2.90 9.51
C HIS A 33 -20.29 -2.59 9.48
N ALA A 34 -21.08 -3.32 8.71
CA ALA A 34 -22.53 -3.11 8.66
C ALA A 34 -23.23 -3.28 10.03
N LYS A 35 -22.64 -4.10 10.92
CA LYS A 35 -23.14 -4.30 12.29
C LYS A 35 -22.61 -3.27 13.29
N SER A 36 -21.49 -2.64 13.01
CA SER A 36 -20.84 -1.63 13.86
C SER A 36 -20.24 -0.51 13.02
N PRO A 37 -21.07 0.34 12.39
CA PRO A 37 -20.60 1.42 11.50
C PRO A 37 -20.17 2.70 12.23
N GLN A 38 -20.33 2.75 13.56
CA GLN A 38 -20.08 3.95 14.34
C GLN A 38 -18.65 4.45 14.15
N LEU A 39 -18.50 5.76 14.05
CA LEU A 39 -17.23 6.47 13.85
C LEU A 39 -16.52 6.21 12.50
N THR A 40 -17.05 5.32 11.66
CA THR A 40 -16.47 5.09 10.33
C THR A 40 -17.01 6.12 9.34
N LEU A 41 -16.13 6.95 8.79
CA LEU A 41 -16.45 7.94 7.76
C LEU A 41 -16.35 7.33 6.36
N SER A 42 -15.36 6.49 6.12
CA SER A 42 -15.20 5.77 4.84
C SER A 42 -14.67 4.36 5.07
N ALA A 43 -15.26 3.36 4.40
CA ALA A 43 -14.76 2.00 4.35
C ALA A 43 -15.14 1.32 3.03
N TYR A 44 -14.22 0.56 2.44
CA TYR A 44 -14.40 -0.20 1.20
C TYR A 44 -14.67 0.63 -0.07
N LYS A 45 -14.42 1.93 -0.04
CA LYS A 45 -14.68 2.86 -1.15
C LYS A 45 -13.44 3.56 -1.66
N ASP A 46 -12.36 3.55 -0.90
CA ASP A 46 -11.16 4.31 -1.16
C ASP A 46 -9.92 3.50 -0.75
N ASN A 47 -8.73 4.04 -0.98
CA ASN A 47 -7.43 3.41 -0.72
C ASN A 47 -7.23 3.07 0.76
N ALA A 48 -7.78 3.86 1.68
CA ALA A 48 -7.75 3.59 3.12
C ALA A 48 -9.13 3.69 3.76
N ALA A 49 -9.31 3.05 4.90
CA ALA A 49 -10.46 3.31 5.75
C ALA A 49 -10.25 4.61 6.55
N VAL A 50 -11.33 5.37 6.75
CA VAL A 50 -11.28 6.62 7.52
C VAL A 50 -12.23 6.55 8.71
N ILE A 51 -11.71 6.91 9.87
CA ILE A 51 -12.42 6.88 11.15
C ILE A 51 -12.41 8.29 11.74
N GLU A 52 -13.51 8.69 12.35
CA GLU A 52 -13.65 9.96 13.07
C GLU A 52 -12.64 9.99 14.23
N GLY A 53 -11.90 11.10 14.32
CA GLY A 53 -10.96 11.38 15.40
C GLY A 53 -11.50 12.41 16.40
N PHE A 54 -10.67 12.78 17.35
CA PHE A 54 -10.97 13.86 18.28
C PHE A 54 -10.64 15.22 17.65
N PRO A 55 -11.33 16.31 17.99
CA PRO A 55 -10.95 17.65 17.56
C PRO A 55 -9.50 17.94 17.93
N ALA A 56 -8.71 18.36 16.96
CA ALA A 56 -7.28 18.55 17.10
C ALA A 56 -6.78 19.80 16.37
N ARG A 57 -5.63 20.30 16.77
CA ARG A 57 -4.83 21.19 15.95
C ARG A 57 -3.92 20.36 15.10
N ARG A 58 -3.57 20.86 13.92
CA ARG A 58 -2.58 20.20 13.07
C ARG A 58 -1.44 21.15 12.77
N PHE A 59 -0.22 20.65 12.88
CA PHE A 59 0.95 21.36 12.44
C PHE A 59 1.03 21.26 10.91
N ARG A 60 0.81 22.39 10.23
CA ARG A 60 0.77 22.47 8.77
C ARG A 60 1.24 23.82 8.26
N CYS A 61 1.56 23.87 6.98
CA CYS A 61 1.82 25.12 6.27
C CYS A 61 0.52 25.86 6.02
N ASP A 62 0.48 27.14 6.38
CA ASP A 62 -0.61 28.02 5.99
C ASP A 62 -0.46 28.37 4.49
N PRO A 63 -1.49 28.08 3.65
CA PRO A 63 -1.39 28.24 2.21
C PRO A 63 -1.27 29.69 1.74
N GLU A 64 -1.70 30.68 2.55
CA GLU A 64 -1.65 32.10 2.21
C GLU A 64 -0.30 32.73 2.58
N THR A 65 0.18 32.43 3.78
CA THR A 65 1.38 33.05 4.31
C THR A 65 2.64 32.24 4.08
N GLY A 66 2.53 30.93 3.78
CA GLY A 66 3.64 30.01 3.69
C GLY A 66 4.32 29.71 5.02
N THR A 67 3.72 30.09 6.14
CA THR A 67 4.30 29.84 7.47
C THR A 67 3.79 28.53 8.06
N TRP A 68 4.67 27.83 8.76
CA TRP A 68 4.33 26.59 9.46
C TRP A 68 3.91 26.88 10.89
N GLY A 69 2.79 26.26 11.32
CA GLY A 69 2.28 26.44 12.66
C GLY A 69 1.15 25.50 13.01
N ALA A 70 0.77 25.49 14.28
CA ALA A 70 -0.43 24.81 14.74
C ALA A 70 -1.67 25.66 14.37
N GLY A 71 -2.54 25.08 13.57
CA GLY A 71 -3.80 25.74 13.18
C GLY A 71 -4.79 25.88 14.34
N ALA A 72 -6.02 26.27 14.04
CA ALA A 72 -7.13 26.23 14.98
C ALA A 72 -7.50 24.77 15.31
N VAL A 73 -8.16 24.57 16.47
CA VAL A 73 -8.80 23.29 16.79
C VAL A 73 -9.94 23.05 15.83
N GLN A 74 -9.95 21.94 15.14
CA GLN A 74 -10.97 21.57 14.16
C GLN A 74 -11.33 20.09 14.26
N PRO A 75 -12.46 19.63 13.72
CA PRO A 75 -12.74 18.21 13.58
C PRO A 75 -11.61 17.51 12.85
N SER A 76 -11.26 16.33 13.28
CA SER A 76 -10.21 15.54 12.65
C SER A 76 -10.66 14.10 12.41
N ALA A 77 -10.03 13.44 11.46
CA ALA A 77 -10.20 12.04 11.20
C ALA A 77 -8.82 11.43 10.92
N PHE A 78 -8.76 10.12 10.96
CA PHE A 78 -7.53 9.41 10.64
C PHE A 78 -7.80 8.27 9.66
N ALA A 79 -6.92 8.17 8.68
CA ALA A 79 -6.88 7.07 7.73
C ALA A 79 -6.10 5.90 8.33
N ILE A 80 -6.57 4.68 8.06
CA ILE A 80 -5.86 3.45 8.43
C ILE A 80 -5.71 2.61 7.18
N LYS A 81 -4.48 2.29 6.86
CA LYS A 81 -4.14 1.40 5.73
C LYS A 81 -3.25 0.27 6.20
N VAL A 82 -3.50 -0.90 5.64
CA VAL A 82 -2.62 -2.07 5.75
C VAL A 82 -2.55 -2.74 4.38
N GLU A 83 -1.34 -2.92 3.87
CA GLU A 83 -1.05 -3.48 2.56
C GLU A 83 -0.05 -4.63 2.68
N THR A 84 -0.15 -5.63 1.80
CA THR A 84 0.83 -6.73 1.75
C THR A 84 1.73 -6.59 0.53
N HIS A 85 3.04 -6.81 0.72
CA HIS A 85 4.03 -6.76 -0.36
C HIS A 85 4.92 -8.03 -0.35
N ASN A 86 4.28 -9.18 -0.58
CA ASN A 86 4.81 -10.50 -0.28
C ASN A 86 5.82 -11.00 -1.32
N HIS A 87 5.48 -10.93 -2.61
CA HIS A 87 6.33 -11.50 -3.67
C HIS A 87 7.65 -10.73 -3.84
N PRO A 88 7.67 -9.40 -3.96
CA PRO A 88 8.93 -8.66 -4.04
C PRO A 88 9.81 -8.86 -2.81
N THR A 89 9.22 -8.94 -1.61
CA THR A 89 9.95 -9.24 -0.37
C THR A 89 10.53 -10.66 -0.36
N ALA A 90 9.86 -11.64 -1.00
CA ALA A 90 10.39 -13.00 -1.15
C ALA A 90 11.61 -13.04 -2.07
N ILE A 91 11.64 -12.24 -3.12
CA ILE A 91 12.71 -12.22 -4.12
C ILE A 91 13.90 -11.39 -3.63
N ALA A 92 13.63 -10.17 -3.15
CA ALA A 92 14.64 -9.22 -2.69
C ALA A 92 14.12 -8.51 -1.42
N PRO A 93 14.42 -9.01 -0.22
CA PRO A 93 13.78 -8.59 1.02
C PRO A 93 13.89 -7.09 1.33
N PHE A 94 15.07 -6.49 1.15
CA PHE A 94 15.27 -5.06 1.42
C PHE A 94 14.44 -4.18 0.47
N PRO A 95 14.64 -4.19 -0.87
CA PRO A 95 13.88 -3.33 -1.76
C PRO A 95 12.39 -3.70 -1.80
N GLY A 96 12.05 -4.98 -1.66
CA GLY A 96 10.67 -5.44 -1.61
C GLY A 96 9.90 -4.91 -0.41
N ALA A 97 10.51 -4.87 0.77
CA ALA A 97 9.88 -4.30 1.96
C ALA A 97 9.88 -2.76 1.94
N ALA A 98 10.91 -2.14 1.40
CA ALA A 98 10.98 -0.69 1.22
C ALA A 98 9.85 -0.18 0.33
N THR A 99 9.70 -0.76 -0.86
CA THR A 99 8.62 -0.38 -1.79
C THR A 99 7.23 -0.73 -1.28
N GLY A 100 7.10 -1.78 -0.44
CA GLY A 100 5.87 -2.08 0.28
C GLY A 100 5.47 -0.95 1.23
N ALA A 101 6.41 -0.41 2.01
CA ALA A 101 6.16 0.74 2.87
C ALA A 101 5.80 2.00 2.03
N GLY A 102 6.48 2.21 0.90
CA GLY A 102 6.17 3.30 -0.03
C GLY A 102 4.77 3.20 -0.63
N GLY A 103 4.33 1.99 -1.01
CA GLY A 103 3.00 1.74 -1.53
C GLY A 103 1.90 2.08 -0.53
N GLU A 104 2.07 1.66 0.70
CA GLU A 104 1.13 1.96 1.76
C GLU A 104 1.05 3.47 2.07
N ILE A 105 2.19 4.19 2.07
CA ILE A 105 2.24 5.65 2.20
C ILE A 105 1.44 6.33 1.08
N ARG A 106 1.56 5.83 -0.17
CA ARG A 106 0.81 6.39 -1.30
C ARG A 106 -0.68 6.22 -1.15
N ASP A 107 -1.13 5.08 -0.67
CA ASP A 107 -2.54 4.83 -0.39
C ASP A 107 -3.11 5.82 0.64
N GLU A 108 -2.38 6.07 1.73
CA GLU A 108 -2.79 7.09 2.70
C GLU A 108 -2.84 8.49 2.04
N GLY A 109 -1.82 8.85 1.26
CA GLY A 109 -1.74 10.13 0.56
C GLY A 109 -2.83 10.33 -0.50
N ALA A 110 -3.28 9.26 -1.16
CA ALA A 110 -4.33 9.27 -2.17
C ALA A 110 -5.75 9.12 -1.60
N THR A 111 -5.89 8.96 -0.29
CA THR A 111 -7.21 8.83 0.36
C THR A 111 -7.96 10.16 0.34
N GLY A 112 -9.22 10.12 -0.08
CA GLY A 112 -10.05 11.31 -0.23
C GLY A 112 -9.46 12.29 -1.25
N ARG A 113 -9.32 13.54 -0.84
CA ARG A 113 -8.68 14.62 -1.62
C ARG A 113 -7.26 14.91 -1.14
N GLY A 114 -6.67 13.97 -0.41
CA GLY A 114 -5.32 13.97 0.14
C GLY A 114 -5.32 13.70 1.64
N GLY A 115 -4.53 12.72 2.06
CA GLY A 115 -4.25 12.42 3.46
C GLY A 115 -2.78 12.68 3.79
N LYS A 116 -2.46 12.81 5.08
CA LYS A 116 -1.11 13.01 5.58
C LYS A 116 -0.64 11.78 6.37
N PRO A 117 0.24 10.93 5.81
CA PRO A 117 0.86 9.83 6.53
C PRO A 117 1.60 10.31 7.78
N LYS A 118 1.32 9.73 8.95
CA LYS A 118 1.90 10.16 10.23
C LYS A 118 2.80 9.12 10.87
N VAL A 119 2.36 7.90 10.97
CA VAL A 119 3.12 6.81 11.59
C VAL A 119 3.00 5.54 10.76
N GLY A 120 4.09 4.78 10.70
CA GLY A 120 4.15 3.51 10.00
C GLY A 120 4.31 2.32 10.94
N LEU A 121 3.95 1.16 10.42
CA LEU A 121 4.23 -0.14 11.01
C LEU A 121 4.68 -1.13 9.93
N SER A 122 5.41 -2.16 10.34
CA SER A 122 5.71 -3.28 9.44
C SER A 122 5.65 -4.60 10.18
N GLY A 123 5.12 -5.63 9.52
CA GLY A 123 4.99 -6.96 10.08
C GLY A 123 5.47 -8.04 9.12
N PHE A 124 6.09 -9.08 9.66
CA PHE A 124 6.61 -10.17 8.87
C PHE A 124 6.14 -11.51 9.42
N SER A 125 5.58 -12.35 8.54
CA SER A 125 5.34 -13.77 8.82
C SER A 125 6.14 -14.61 7.84
N VAL A 126 7.01 -15.46 8.36
CA VAL A 126 7.94 -16.32 7.59
C VAL A 126 7.88 -17.76 8.05
N SER A 127 8.43 -18.69 7.29
CA SER A 127 8.72 -20.05 7.71
C SER A 127 9.79 -20.08 8.82
N HIS A 128 10.18 -21.24 9.30
CA HIS A 128 11.23 -21.36 10.33
C HIS A 128 12.55 -20.77 9.87
N LEU A 129 13.24 -20.09 10.79
CA LEU A 129 14.45 -19.32 10.49
C LEU A 129 15.65 -20.18 10.15
N ARG A 130 15.76 -21.38 10.75
CA ARG A 130 16.92 -22.28 10.59
C ARG A 130 18.25 -21.55 10.78
N ILE A 131 18.38 -20.87 11.94
CA ILE A 131 19.60 -20.13 12.28
C ILE A 131 20.75 -21.14 12.42
N PRO A 132 21.82 -21.03 11.60
CA PRO A 132 22.87 -22.07 11.58
C PRO A 132 23.56 -22.31 12.92
N THR A 133 23.71 -21.27 13.72
CA THR A 133 24.38 -21.32 15.04
C THR A 133 23.40 -21.61 16.19
N LEU A 134 22.10 -21.72 15.92
CA LEU A 134 21.06 -21.93 16.93
C LEU A 134 19.93 -22.83 16.39
N PRO A 135 20.24 -24.10 15.98
CA PRO A 135 19.21 -24.99 15.46
C PRO A 135 18.18 -25.31 16.54
N GLN A 136 16.92 -25.37 16.13
CA GLN A 136 15.80 -25.64 17.03
C GLN A 136 15.20 -27.03 16.77
N PRO A 137 14.69 -27.71 17.80
CA PRO A 137 14.18 -29.07 17.66
C PRO A 137 12.91 -29.19 16.79
N TRP A 138 12.22 -28.08 16.53
CA TRP A 138 11.05 -28.06 15.67
C TRP A 138 11.36 -27.72 14.20
N GLU A 139 12.62 -27.43 13.86
CA GLU A 139 13.05 -27.04 12.52
C GLU A 139 13.49 -28.27 11.72
N ALA A 140 12.56 -28.87 10.97
CA ALA A 140 12.91 -29.97 10.07
C ALA A 140 13.66 -29.45 8.82
N ALA A 141 14.65 -30.24 8.37
CA ALA A 141 15.31 -30.00 7.08
C ALA A 141 14.33 -30.32 5.94
N ARG A 142 14.17 -29.38 5.01
CA ARG A 142 13.41 -29.59 3.79
C ARG A 142 13.92 -28.70 2.64
N PRO A 143 13.64 -29.09 1.38
CA PRO A 143 13.96 -28.23 0.24
C PRO A 143 13.21 -26.89 0.33
N LEU A 144 13.91 -25.81 0.05
CA LEU A 144 13.33 -24.47 -0.11
C LEU A 144 13.43 -24.05 -1.58
N ASN A 145 12.56 -23.13 -2.01
CA ASN A 145 12.63 -22.60 -3.36
C ASN A 145 13.91 -21.74 -3.50
N PRO A 146 14.86 -22.10 -4.39
CA PRO A 146 16.13 -21.40 -4.51
C PRO A 146 16.01 -19.98 -5.06
N ARG A 147 14.85 -19.63 -5.64
CA ARG A 147 14.57 -18.27 -6.15
C ARG A 147 14.02 -17.33 -5.09
N MET A 148 13.76 -17.82 -3.89
CA MET A 148 13.26 -17.01 -2.78
C MET A 148 14.34 -16.88 -1.71
N ALA A 149 14.42 -15.72 -1.09
CA ALA A 149 15.25 -15.51 0.08
C ALA A 149 14.82 -16.43 1.22
N SER A 150 15.75 -16.86 2.04
CA SER A 150 15.43 -17.65 3.22
C SER A 150 14.66 -16.84 4.25
N ALA A 151 13.90 -17.52 5.13
CA ALA A 151 13.19 -16.86 6.22
C ALA A 151 14.15 -16.02 7.11
N LEU A 152 15.37 -16.49 7.33
CA LEU A 152 16.41 -15.75 8.05
C LEU A 152 16.81 -14.48 7.31
N GLN A 153 17.06 -14.58 6.00
CA GLN A 153 17.43 -13.43 5.17
C GLN A 153 16.31 -12.37 5.17
N ILE A 154 15.06 -12.80 5.05
CA ILE A 154 13.90 -11.90 5.10
C ILE A 154 13.82 -11.19 6.46
N MET A 155 14.11 -11.90 7.58
CA MET A 155 14.13 -11.30 8.90
C MET A 155 15.24 -10.24 9.04
N LEU A 156 16.40 -10.48 8.43
CA LEU A 156 17.54 -9.55 8.54
C LEU A 156 17.33 -8.31 7.67
N ASP A 157 16.88 -8.46 6.44
CA ASP A 157 16.88 -7.39 5.44
C ASP A 157 15.52 -6.71 5.28
N GLY A 158 14.41 -7.45 5.43
CA GLY A 158 13.07 -6.90 5.22
C GLY A 158 12.74 -5.73 6.16
N PRO A 159 12.92 -5.88 7.49
CA PRO A 159 12.69 -4.77 8.41
C PRO A 159 13.59 -3.56 8.16
N LEU A 160 14.83 -3.79 7.70
CA LEU A 160 15.75 -2.71 7.32
C LEU A 160 15.20 -1.89 6.13
N GLY A 161 14.71 -2.59 5.10
CA GLY A 161 14.14 -1.92 3.92
C GLY A 161 12.92 -1.08 4.27
N ALA A 162 11.96 -1.64 5.01
CA ALA A 162 10.77 -0.91 5.45
C ALA A 162 11.13 0.29 6.35
N ALA A 163 12.09 0.13 7.26
CA ALA A 163 12.57 1.20 8.13
C ALA A 163 13.27 2.31 7.34
N ALA A 164 14.12 1.96 6.35
CA ALA A 164 14.84 2.92 5.53
C ALA A 164 13.88 3.81 4.75
N PHE A 165 12.87 3.23 4.08
CA PHE A 165 11.89 4.03 3.34
C PHE A 165 11.14 5.00 4.26
N ASN A 166 10.62 4.52 5.38
CA ASN A 166 9.92 5.37 6.34
C ASN A 166 10.81 6.50 6.87
N ASN A 167 12.07 6.19 7.19
CA ASN A 167 13.01 7.16 7.73
C ASN A 167 13.34 8.27 6.71
N GLU A 168 13.65 7.91 5.47
CA GLU A 168 13.97 8.88 4.41
C GLU A 168 12.75 9.69 3.99
N PHE A 169 11.58 9.08 3.94
CA PHE A 169 10.32 9.79 3.72
C PHE A 169 10.01 10.77 4.87
N GLY A 170 10.45 10.48 6.10
CA GLY A 170 10.21 11.30 7.29
C GLY A 170 8.96 10.91 8.07
N ARG A 171 8.60 9.62 8.08
CA ARG A 171 7.52 9.03 8.87
C ARG A 171 8.09 8.05 9.89
N PRO A 172 7.82 8.22 11.21
CA PRO A 172 8.32 7.31 12.22
C PRO A 172 7.67 5.92 12.11
N ALA A 173 8.47 4.87 12.18
CA ALA A 173 8.00 3.49 12.26
C ALA A 173 7.92 3.07 13.73
N VAL A 174 6.71 3.08 14.32
CA VAL A 174 6.52 2.98 15.78
C VAL A 174 6.06 1.63 16.27
N THR A 175 5.66 0.71 15.38
CA THR A 175 5.20 -0.62 15.77
C THR A 175 5.38 -1.64 14.66
N GLY A 176 5.17 -2.92 14.99
CA GLY A 176 5.24 -4.00 14.05
C GLY A 176 5.27 -5.35 14.74
N TYR A 177 5.46 -6.39 13.96
CA TYR A 177 5.63 -7.74 14.48
C TYR A 177 6.55 -8.58 13.59
N PHE A 178 7.12 -9.61 14.19
CA PHE A 178 7.82 -10.67 13.48
C PHE A 178 7.34 -12.03 13.99
N ARG A 179 6.90 -12.90 13.09
CA ARG A 179 6.41 -14.25 13.41
C ARG A 179 6.99 -15.28 12.48
N SER A 180 7.30 -16.45 13.01
CA SER A 180 7.65 -17.63 12.22
C SER A 180 6.66 -18.75 12.51
N PHE A 181 6.30 -19.48 11.45
CA PHE A 181 5.43 -20.63 11.58
C PHE A 181 5.69 -21.64 10.47
N GLU A 182 5.80 -22.89 10.87
CA GLU A 182 5.87 -24.03 9.97
C GLU A 182 5.32 -25.24 10.71
N LEU A 183 4.45 -26.01 10.06
CA LEU A 183 3.79 -27.15 10.67
C LEU A 183 3.56 -28.25 9.63
N GLU A 184 4.08 -29.44 9.90
CA GLU A 184 3.72 -30.64 9.15
C GLU A 184 2.41 -31.23 9.69
N THR A 185 1.45 -31.47 8.79
CA THR A 185 0.15 -32.04 9.18
C THR A 185 0.28 -33.55 9.28
N PRO A 186 -0.15 -34.18 10.42
CA PRO A 186 0.09 -35.61 10.68
C PRO A 186 -0.50 -36.55 9.64
N GLU A 187 -1.64 -36.18 9.03
CA GLU A 187 -2.40 -37.05 8.15
C GLU A 187 -1.90 -37.05 6.70
N SER A 188 -1.31 -35.95 6.24
CA SER A 188 -0.92 -35.77 4.83
C SER A 188 0.57 -35.58 4.62
N GLY A 189 1.36 -35.39 5.67
CA GLY A 189 2.76 -34.97 5.57
C GLY A 189 2.94 -33.59 4.91
N LEU A 190 1.83 -32.87 4.69
CA LEU A 190 1.87 -31.57 4.07
C LEU A 190 2.41 -30.51 5.05
N VAL A 191 3.50 -29.86 4.68
CA VAL A 191 4.05 -28.75 5.45
C VAL A 191 3.29 -27.46 5.11
N ARG A 192 2.77 -26.81 6.14
CA ARG A 192 2.17 -25.49 6.06
C ARG A 192 3.10 -24.45 6.68
N GLY A 193 3.47 -23.45 5.90
CA GLY A 193 4.42 -22.43 6.32
C GLY A 193 4.31 -21.20 5.41
N TYR A 194 5.24 -20.27 5.60
CA TYR A 194 5.31 -19.00 4.89
C TYR A 194 6.63 -18.88 4.11
N ASP A 195 6.88 -19.82 3.17
CA ASP A 195 8.06 -19.72 2.28
C ASP A 195 7.98 -18.49 1.40
N LYS A 196 6.82 -18.24 0.82
CA LYS A 196 6.45 -16.92 0.36
C LYS A 196 5.98 -16.14 1.60
N PRO A 197 6.72 -15.14 2.08
CA PRO A 197 6.39 -14.45 3.32
C PRO A 197 5.09 -13.69 3.21
N ILE A 198 4.54 -13.30 4.35
CA ILE A 198 3.66 -12.14 4.41
C ILE A 198 4.50 -10.99 4.94
N MET A 199 4.78 -10.02 4.09
CA MET A 199 5.27 -8.69 4.47
C MET A 199 4.07 -7.77 4.50
N LEU A 200 3.87 -7.12 5.63
CA LEU A 200 2.76 -6.23 5.88
C LEU A 200 3.31 -4.85 6.20
N ALA A 201 2.97 -3.88 5.35
CA ALA A 201 3.17 -2.47 5.61
C ALA A 201 1.84 -1.86 6.04
N GLY A 202 1.86 -0.98 7.02
CA GLY A 202 0.67 -0.30 7.46
C GLY A 202 0.99 1.04 8.10
N GLY A 203 -0.04 1.83 8.30
CA GLY A 203 0.11 3.14 8.88
C GLY A 203 -1.20 3.76 9.33
N VAL A 204 -1.02 4.90 9.96
CA VAL A 204 -2.09 5.80 10.35
C VAL A 204 -1.74 7.19 9.85
N GLY A 205 -2.64 7.77 9.06
CA GLY A 205 -2.53 9.13 8.54
C GLY A 205 -3.62 10.04 9.09
N ALA A 206 -3.45 11.33 8.92
CA ALA A 206 -4.44 12.34 9.31
C ALA A 206 -5.18 12.87 8.08
N ILE A 207 -6.49 13.05 8.19
CA ILE A 207 -7.33 13.62 7.15
C ILE A 207 -8.40 14.53 7.77
N ASP A 208 -8.80 15.59 7.09
CA ASP A 208 -9.91 16.43 7.52
C ASP A 208 -11.24 15.80 7.07
N PRO A 209 -12.25 15.71 7.93
CA PRO A 209 -13.52 15.07 7.58
C PRO A 209 -14.18 15.62 6.32
N GLU A 210 -13.99 16.91 6.02
CA GLU A 210 -14.53 17.58 4.83
C GLU A 210 -13.85 17.17 3.52
N GLN A 211 -12.70 16.51 3.59
CA GLN A 211 -11.91 16.06 2.44
C GLN A 211 -11.84 14.53 2.28
N VAL A 212 -12.62 13.81 3.07
CA VAL A 212 -12.68 12.32 3.00
C VAL A 212 -13.31 11.84 1.70
N GLU A 213 -14.31 12.55 1.19
CA GLU A 213 -14.99 12.17 -0.05
C GLU A 213 -14.26 12.81 -1.27
N LYS A 214 -13.88 11.96 -2.22
CA LYS A 214 -13.36 12.41 -3.51
C LYS A 214 -14.43 13.17 -4.28
N LEU A 215 -14.04 14.21 -4.97
CA LEU A 215 -14.93 14.90 -5.92
C LEU A 215 -14.82 14.22 -7.29
N PRO A 216 -15.92 14.06 -8.01
CA PRO A 216 -15.86 13.44 -9.33
C PRO A 216 -15.03 14.30 -10.30
N VAL A 217 -14.17 13.64 -11.05
CA VAL A 217 -13.51 14.23 -12.22
C VAL A 217 -14.59 14.56 -13.26
N ARG A 218 -14.49 15.70 -13.89
CA ARG A 218 -15.48 16.18 -14.86
C ARG A 218 -14.89 16.21 -16.27
N PRO A 219 -15.71 16.10 -17.29
CA PRO A 219 -15.25 16.34 -18.66
C PRO A 219 -14.55 17.70 -18.79
N GLY A 220 -13.35 17.70 -19.38
CA GLY A 220 -12.48 18.88 -19.47
C GLY A 220 -11.47 19.02 -18.33
N ASP A 221 -11.59 18.29 -17.23
CA ASP A 221 -10.57 18.27 -16.19
C ASP A 221 -9.28 17.60 -16.71
N ALA A 222 -8.15 18.11 -16.26
CA ALA A 222 -6.86 17.56 -16.60
C ALA A 222 -6.58 16.25 -15.82
N VAL A 223 -6.09 15.25 -16.54
CA VAL A 223 -5.49 14.05 -15.95
C VAL A 223 -3.99 14.30 -15.80
N VAL A 224 -3.52 14.30 -14.57
CA VAL A 224 -2.14 14.68 -14.24
C VAL A 224 -1.42 13.51 -13.61
N VAL A 225 -0.22 13.20 -14.08
CA VAL A 225 0.75 12.35 -13.38
C VAL A 225 1.64 13.24 -12.53
N LEU A 226 1.67 13.01 -11.23
CA LEU A 226 2.52 13.68 -10.24
C LEU A 226 3.60 12.70 -9.80
N GLY A 227 4.85 13.11 -9.79
CA GLY A 227 5.98 12.34 -9.27
C GLY A 227 7.02 11.94 -10.30
N GLY A 228 7.73 10.86 -10.05
CA GLY A 228 8.90 10.43 -10.83
C GLY A 228 8.60 9.98 -12.26
N PRO A 229 9.63 9.83 -13.09
CA PRO A 229 9.48 9.38 -14.47
C PRO A 229 9.16 7.88 -14.57
N ALA A 230 8.61 7.48 -15.69
CA ALA A 230 8.49 6.08 -16.07
C ALA A 230 9.87 5.47 -16.34
N MET A 231 10.11 4.30 -15.77
CA MET A 231 11.31 3.48 -15.96
C MET A 231 10.89 2.04 -16.21
N LEU A 232 11.77 1.22 -16.75
CA LEU A 232 11.48 -0.20 -16.98
C LEU A 232 11.68 -1.01 -15.68
N ILE A 233 10.79 -0.79 -14.73
CA ILE A 233 10.75 -1.50 -13.44
C ILE A 233 9.33 -1.95 -13.12
N GLY A 234 9.23 -3.06 -12.40
CA GLY A 234 7.95 -3.63 -11.95
C GLY A 234 7.05 -4.15 -13.08
N LEU A 235 7.52 -4.21 -14.31
CA LEU A 235 6.70 -4.66 -15.44
C LEU A 235 6.23 -6.10 -15.23
N GLY A 236 4.90 -6.29 -15.15
CA GLY A 236 4.31 -7.58 -14.84
C GLY A 236 4.37 -7.99 -13.36
N GLY A 237 4.74 -7.08 -12.45
CA GLY A 237 4.84 -7.34 -11.01
C GLY A 237 3.53 -7.82 -10.39
N GLY A 238 2.41 -7.21 -10.74
CA GLY A 238 1.09 -7.67 -10.31
C GLY A 238 0.76 -9.09 -10.79
N ALA A 239 1.15 -9.46 -12.01
CA ALA A 239 0.98 -10.81 -12.53
C ALA A 239 1.88 -11.82 -11.78
N ALA A 240 3.17 -11.50 -11.57
CA ALA A 240 4.09 -12.33 -10.81
C ALA A 240 3.61 -12.57 -9.37
N SER A 241 3.09 -11.53 -8.72
CA SER A 241 2.53 -11.62 -7.37
C SER A 241 1.32 -12.55 -7.26
N SER A 242 0.56 -12.69 -8.34
CA SER A 242 -0.64 -13.55 -8.40
C SER A 242 -0.35 -15.02 -8.62
N LEU A 243 0.86 -15.38 -9.06
CA LEU A 243 1.26 -16.76 -9.27
C LEU A 243 1.61 -17.49 -7.97
N ALA A 244 1.43 -18.80 -7.96
CA ALA A 244 1.93 -19.61 -6.87
C ALA A 244 3.47 -19.62 -6.86
N SER A 245 4.05 -19.88 -5.69
CA SER A 245 5.49 -19.89 -5.51
C SER A 245 6.16 -20.89 -6.45
N GLY A 246 7.04 -20.39 -7.31
CA GLY A 246 7.80 -21.22 -8.26
C GLY A 246 7.17 -21.37 -9.65
N GLU A 247 5.99 -20.82 -9.91
CA GLU A 247 5.33 -20.85 -11.23
C GLU A 247 5.79 -19.72 -12.16
N SER A 248 6.34 -18.62 -11.62
CA SER A 248 6.89 -17.52 -12.41
C SER A 248 8.23 -17.88 -13.07
N SER A 249 8.60 -17.17 -14.13
CA SER A 249 9.95 -17.28 -14.70
C SER A 249 10.95 -16.44 -13.90
N GLU A 250 12.24 -16.80 -13.93
CA GLU A 250 13.29 -16.04 -13.25
C GLU A 250 13.35 -14.58 -13.73
N GLY A 251 13.24 -14.35 -15.04
CA GLY A 251 13.21 -13.01 -15.62
C GLY A 251 12.02 -12.18 -15.12
N LEU A 252 10.85 -12.79 -14.95
CA LEU A 252 9.67 -12.11 -14.41
C LEU A 252 9.82 -11.82 -12.91
N ASP A 253 10.44 -12.72 -12.15
CA ASP A 253 10.73 -12.49 -10.73
C ASP A 253 11.62 -11.26 -10.55
N PHE A 254 12.72 -11.15 -11.32
CA PHE A 254 13.60 -9.98 -11.26
C PHE A 254 12.94 -8.70 -11.76
N ALA A 255 12.18 -8.77 -12.85
CA ALA A 255 11.45 -7.62 -13.38
C ALA A 255 10.35 -7.12 -12.44
N SER A 256 9.83 -7.98 -11.58
CA SER A 256 8.78 -7.61 -10.60
C SER A 256 9.31 -6.84 -9.39
N VAL A 257 10.61 -6.85 -9.15
CA VAL A 257 11.20 -6.11 -8.03
C VAL A 257 11.27 -4.64 -8.40
N GLN A 258 10.62 -3.83 -7.61
CA GLN A 258 10.58 -2.38 -7.75
C GLN A 258 11.79 -1.75 -7.04
N ARG A 259 12.06 -0.49 -7.37
CA ARG A 259 13.07 0.33 -6.71
C ARG A 259 12.40 1.52 -6.08
N ASP A 260 12.88 1.91 -4.93
CA ASP A 260 12.33 2.96 -4.11
C ASP A 260 13.06 4.30 -4.31
N ASN A 261 12.31 5.38 -4.17
CA ASN A 261 12.81 6.74 -4.10
C ASN A 261 12.00 7.54 -3.05
N PRO A 262 12.30 7.38 -1.77
CA PRO A 262 11.55 8.03 -0.69
C PRO A 262 11.54 9.55 -0.77
N GLU A 263 12.61 10.18 -1.32
CA GLU A 263 12.65 11.62 -1.54
C GLU A 263 11.58 12.07 -2.55
N MET A 264 11.44 11.36 -3.65
CA MET A 264 10.40 11.65 -4.64
C MET A 264 9.01 11.48 -4.04
N GLN A 265 8.82 10.41 -3.26
CA GLN A 265 7.58 10.18 -2.51
C GLN A 265 7.28 11.35 -1.57
N ARG A 266 8.30 11.88 -0.88
CA ARG A 266 8.15 13.03 0.00
C ARG A 266 7.76 14.29 -0.77
N ARG A 267 8.37 14.55 -1.92
CA ARG A 267 8.01 15.70 -2.78
C ARG A 267 6.54 15.63 -3.23
N CYS A 268 6.07 14.45 -3.64
CA CYS A 268 4.66 14.24 -3.96
C CYS A 268 3.76 14.56 -2.77
N GLN A 269 4.13 14.09 -1.58
CA GLN A 269 3.36 14.31 -0.37
C GLN A 269 3.30 15.81 0.00
N GLU A 270 4.40 16.57 -0.16
CA GLU A 270 4.39 18.01 0.09
C GLU A 270 3.42 18.75 -0.86
N VAL A 271 3.34 18.31 -2.12
CA VAL A 271 2.34 18.86 -3.06
C VAL A 271 0.93 18.53 -2.59
N ILE A 272 0.65 17.29 -2.20
CA ILE A 272 -0.64 16.85 -1.68
C ILE A 272 -1.00 17.63 -0.40
N ASP A 273 -0.08 17.72 0.55
CA ASP A 273 -0.25 18.46 1.81
C ASP A 273 -0.57 19.95 1.56
N ALA A 274 0.12 20.57 0.59
CA ALA A 274 -0.09 21.96 0.22
C ALA A 274 -1.45 22.20 -0.46
N CYS A 275 -1.89 21.27 -1.30
CA CYS A 275 -3.21 21.27 -1.91
C CYS A 275 -4.31 21.09 -0.85
N PHE A 276 -4.12 20.10 0.00
CA PHE A 276 -5.02 19.75 1.10
C PHE A 276 -5.20 20.92 2.10
N ALA A 277 -4.12 21.64 2.43
CA ALA A 277 -4.18 22.78 3.34
C ALA A 277 -5.09 23.93 2.88
N ARG A 278 -5.45 23.95 1.58
CA ARG A 278 -6.37 24.95 1.00
C ARG A 278 -7.86 24.67 1.29
N GLY A 279 -8.17 23.55 1.90
CA GLY A 279 -9.54 23.21 2.30
C GLY A 279 -10.50 23.11 1.09
N ALA A 280 -11.50 23.97 1.05
CA ALA A 280 -12.47 24.02 -0.06
C ALA A 280 -11.82 24.31 -1.43
N ASP A 281 -10.75 25.12 -1.44
CA ASP A 281 -10.00 25.52 -2.64
C ASP A 281 -8.90 24.53 -3.01
N ASN A 282 -8.92 23.32 -2.47
CA ASN A 282 -8.01 22.25 -2.86
C ASN A 282 -8.15 21.96 -4.37
N PRO A 283 -7.08 22.11 -5.17
CA PRO A 283 -7.15 21.88 -6.62
C PRO A 283 -7.38 20.41 -6.99
N ILE A 284 -7.07 19.46 -6.08
CA ILE A 284 -7.27 18.05 -6.32
C ILE A 284 -8.75 17.68 -6.15
N ARG A 285 -9.38 17.18 -7.20
CA ARG A 285 -10.72 16.58 -7.13
C ARG A 285 -10.66 15.14 -6.63
N SER A 286 -9.84 14.34 -7.27
CA SER A 286 -9.64 12.93 -6.98
C SER A 286 -8.18 12.58 -7.18
N ALA A 287 -7.69 11.66 -6.39
CA ALA A 287 -6.33 11.12 -6.45
C ALA A 287 -6.38 9.60 -6.47
N HIS A 288 -5.46 9.01 -7.21
CA HIS A 288 -5.18 7.58 -7.20
C HIS A 288 -3.67 7.38 -7.16
N ASP A 289 -3.18 6.47 -6.34
CA ASP A 289 -1.77 6.11 -6.35
C ASP A 289 -1.43 5.22 -7.56
N VAL A 290 -0.16 5.22 -7.95
CA VAL A 290 0.34 4.34 -9.00
C VAL A 290 1.03 3.14 -8.34
N GLY A 291 0.36 2.00 -8.38
CA GLY A 291 0.82 0.73 -7.83
C GLY A 291 0.91 -0.36 -8.89
N ALA A 292 0.37 -1.53 -8.59
CA ALA A 292 0.34 -2.67 -9.50
C ALA A 292 -0.37 -2.33 -10.81
N GLY A 293 0.26 -2.71 -11.95
CA GLY A 293 -0.23 -2.38 -13.28
C GLY A 293 0.11 -0.97 -13.75
N GLY A 294 0.71 -0.13 -12.91
CA GLY A 294 1.14 1.22 -13.31
C GLY A 294 0.00 2.14 -13.72
N LEU A 295 0.23 2.95 -14.73
CA LEU A 295 -0.78 3.88 -15.25
C LEU A 295 -1.97 3.16 -15.89
N SER A 296 -1.78 1.90 -16.34
CA SER A 296 -2.84 1.08 -16.94
C SER A 296 -3.94 0.68 -15.95
N ASN A 297 -3.68 0.79 -14.66
CA ASN A 297 -4.65 0.63 -13.59
C ASN A 297 -5.13 1.99 -13.05
N ALA A 298 -4.21 2.84 -12.64
CA ALA A 298 -4.52 4.07 -11.92
C ALA A 298 -5.36 5.09 -12.73
N ILE A 299 -5.06 5.29 -14.03
CA ILE A 299 -5.81 6.25 -14.87
C ILE A 299 -7.24 5.75 -15.14
N PRO A 300 -7.44 4.51 -15.62
CA PRO A 300 -8.80 4.00 -15.82
C PRO A 300 -9.66 4.01 -14.56
N GLU A 301 -9.10 3.63 -13.40
CA GLU A 301 -9.85 3.64 -12.13
C GLU A 301 -10.27 5.06 -11.75
N LEU A 302 -9.38 6.05 -11.83
CA LEU A 302 -9.69 7.47 -11.56
C LEU A 302 -10.87 7.98 -12.41
N LEU A 303 -10.88 7.63 -13.70
CA LEU A 303 -11.90 8.04 -14.65
C LEU A 303 -13.21 7.29 -14.43
N HIS A 304 -13.15 5.96 -14.28
CA HIS A 304 -14.31 5.10 -14.08
C HIS A 304 -15.07 5.44 -12.80
N ASP A 305 -14.38 5.68 -11.70
CA ASP A 305 -15.01 6.05 -10.42
C ASP A 305 -15.77 7.38 -10.51
N SER A 306 -15.44 8.19 -11.51
CA SER A 306 -16.10 9.47 -11.79
C SER A 306 -17.18 9.37 -12.88
N GLY A 307 -17.35 8.20 -13.53
CA GLY A 307 -18.31 7.99 -14.60
C GLY A 307 -17.95 8.77 -15.88
N VAL A 308 -16.67 8.92 -16.17
CA VAL A 308 -16.14 9.62 -17.35
C VAL A 308 -15.14 8.76 -18.11
N GLY A 309 -14.89 9.10 -19.37
CA GLY A 309 -13.78 8.55 -20.13
C GLY A 309 -12.57 9.49 -20.15
N GLY A 310 -11.61 9.20 -21.03
CA GLY A 310 -10.45 10.07 -21.19
C GLY A 310 -9.65 9.81 -22.44
N VAL A 311 -8.97 10.86 -22.88
CA VAL A 311 -7.96 10.80 -23.94
C VAL A 311 -6.60 11.06 -23.30
N ILE A 312 -5.69 10.11 -23.47
CA ILE A 312 -4.36 10.11 -22.84
C ILE A 312 -3.28 10.16 -23.91
N ASP A 313 -2.34 11.09 -23.75
CA ASP A 313 -1.16 11.21 -24.59
C ASP A 313 0.01 10.47 -23.97
N LEU A 314 0.44 9.38 -24.60
CA LEU A 314 1.61 8.62 -24.18
C LEU A 314 2.92 9.44 -24.29
N ALA A 315 2.98 10.40 -25.23
CA ALA A 315 4.16 11.23 -25.41
C ALA A 315 4.37 12.21 -24.25
N ALA A 316 3.29 12.62 -23.58
CA ALA A 316 3.32 13.51 -22.42
C ALA A 316 3.76 12.83 -21.13
N ILE A 317 3.78 11.49 -21.06
CA ILE A 317 4.20 10.76 -19.86
C ILE A 317 5.69 10.97 -19.62
N PRO A 318 6.11 11.53 -18.46
CA PRO A 318 7.52 11.66 -18.10
C PRO A 318 8.23 10.30 -18.09
N ARG A 319 9.39 10.23 -18.74
CA ARG A 319 10.18 9.00 -18.87
C ARG A 319 11.67 9.30 -18.83
N ASP A 320 12.45 8.41 -18.21
CA ASP A 320 13.92 8.51 -18.19
C ASP A 320 14.54 7.90 -19.45
N ASP A 321 13.90 6.88 -20.01
CA ASP A 321 14.35 6.21 -21.22
C ASP A 321 13.38 6.48 -22.38
N PRO A 322 13.81 7.25 -23.41
CA PRO A 322 12.98 7.55 -24.56
C PRO A 322 12.68 6.35 -25.45
N SER A 323 13.36 5.22 -25.25
CA SER A 323 13.14 3.98 -26.04
C SER A 323 12.00 3.11 -25.50
N LEU A 324 11.36 3.48 -24.39
CA LEU A 324 10.25 2.74 -23.84
C LEU A 324 9.07 2.66 -24.82
N SER A 325 8.63 1.44 -25.09
CA SER A 325 7.45 1.19 -25.92
C SER A 325 6.16 1.70 -25.24
N PRO A 326 5.08 1.91 -26.01
CA PRO A 326 3.77 2.28 -25.45
C PRO A 326 3.32 1.37 -24.30
N MET A 327 3.48 0.04 -24.46
CA MET A 327 3.14 -0.91 -23.41
C MET A 327 4.01 -0.72 -22.16
N GLN A 328 5.31 -0.52 -22.33
CA GLN A 328 6.22 -0.30 -21.20
C GLN A 328 5.92 1.01 -20.48
N LEU A 329 5.56 2.08 -21.19
CA LEU A 329 5.15 3.35 -20.58
C LEU A 329 3.85 3.22 -19.80
N TRP A 330 2.90 2.46 -20.34
CA TRP A 330 1.56 2.33 -19.77
C TRP A 330 1.49 1.36 -18.58
N CYS A 331 2.27 0.26 -18.63
CA CYS A 331 2.16 -0.85 -17.69
C CYS A 331 3.33 -0.97 -16.70
N ASN A 332 4.35 -0.09 -16.75
CA ASN A 332 5.42 -0.15 -15.76
C ASN A 332 4.91 0.30 -14.38
N GLU A 333 5.45 -0.33 -13.35
CA GLU A 333 5.10 -0.06 -11.95
C GLU A 333 6.14 0.84 -11.28
N SER A 334 6.68 1.84 -12.02
CA SER A 334 7.55 2.85 -11.41
C SER A 334 6.82 3.53 -10.26
N GLN A 335 7.41 3.47 -9.10
CA GLN A 335 6.82 3.92 -7.85
C GLN A 335 6.90 5.47 -7.71
N GLU A 336 6.42 5.98 -6.59
CA GLU A 336 6.44 7.40 -6.22
C GLU A 336 5.74 8.29 -7.27
N ARG A 337 4.55 7.80 -7.70
CA ARG A 337 3.65 8.52 -8.62
C ARG A 337 2.22 8.47 -8.15
N TYR A 338 1.49 9.52 -8.51
CA TYR A 338 0.04 9.61 -8.36
C TYR A 338 -0.60 10.02 -9.68
N VAL A 339 -1.84 9.64 -9.88
CA VAL A 339 -2.70 10.18 -10.93
C VAL A 339 -3.76 11.05 -10.26
N LEU A 340 -3.90 12.27 -10.76
CA LEU A 340 -4.78 13.28 -10.17
C LEU A 340 -5.76 13.80 -11.22
N GLY A 341 -7.01 14.02 -10.82
CA GLY A 341 -7.97 14.82 -11.56
C GLY A 341 -7.93 16.26 -11.05
N ILE A 342 -7.53 17.20 -11.92
CA ILE A 342 -7.40 18.63 -11.59
C ILE A 342 -8.35 19.43 -12.45
N ALA A 343 -9.19 20.25 -11.82
CA ALA A 343 -10.05 21.16 -12.56
C ALA A 343 -9.19 22.17 -13.34
N ALA A 344 -9.62 22.48 -14.57
CA ALA A 344 -8.88 23.36 -15.46
C ALA A 344 -8.57 24.72 -14.85
N GLU A 345 -9.53 25.30 -14.15
CA GLU A 345 -9.40 26.58 -13.44
C GLU A 345 -8.40 26.58 -12.30
N HIS A 346 -8.02 25.40 -11.78
CA HIS A 346 -7.06 25.24 -10.69
C HIS A 346 -5.68 24.77 -11.16
N LEU A 347 -5.49 24.49 -12.44
CA LEU A 347 -4.27 23.87 -12.97
C LEU A 347 -3.04 24.76 -12.76
N ASP A 348 -3.15 26.08 -12.95
CA ASP A 348 -2.01 27.00 -12.74
C ASP A 348 -1.61 27.10 -11.27
N ALA A 349 -2.57 27.11 -10.35
CA ALA A 349 -2.31 27.07 -8.93
C ALA A 349 -1.62 25.76 -8.52
N PHE A 350 -2.06 24.63 -9.08
CA PHE A 350 -1.44 23.34 -8.87
C PHE A 350 0.00 23.29 -9.40
N ARG A 351 0.25 23.79 -10.61
CA ARG A 351 1.60 23.89 -11.20
C ARG A 351 2.54 24.75 -10.35
N ALA A 352 2.04 25.85 -9.80
CA ALA A 352 2.82 26.70 -8.91
C ALA A 352 3.22 25.97 -7.61
N ILE A 353 2.34 25.15 -7.05
CA ILE A 353 2.64 24.30 -5.89
C ILE A 353 3.72 23.26 -6.26
N CYS A 354 3.54 22.54 -7.37
CA CYS A 354 4.52 21.57 -7.83
C CYS A 354 5.92 22.19 -8.05
N ALA A 355 5.98 23.39 -8.65
CA ALA A 355 7.23 24.09 -8.86
C ALA A 355 7.90 24.48 -7.53
N ARG A 356 7.13 24.95 -6.54
CA ARG A 356 7.62 25.26 -5.20
C ARG A 356 8.24 24.05 -4.52
N GLU A 357 7.53 22.91 -4.57
CA GLU A 357 7.96 21.66 -3.94
C GLU A 357 8.99 20.87 -4.80
N ARG A 358 9.35 21.41 -5.98
CA ARG A 358 10.26 20.75 -6.94
C ARG A 358 9.78 19.33 -7.29
N CYS A 359 8.49 19.13 -7.33
CA CYS A 359 7.90 17.85 -7.68
C CYS A 359 7.58 17.79 -9.17
N PRO A 360 8.12 16.83 -9.91
CA PRO A 360 7.78 16.62 -11.32
C PRO A 360 6.28 16.35 -11.46
N HIS A 361 5.70 16.86 -12.55
CA HIS A 361 4.31 16.58 -12.91
C HIS A 361 4.13 16.76 -14.41
N ALA A 362 3.13 16.11 -14.95
CA ALA A 362 2.74 16.28 -16.34
C ALA A 362 1.23 16.15 -16.51
N VAL A 363 0.64 17.01 -17.33
CA VAL A 363 -0.72 16.81 -17.83
C VAL A 363 -0.61 15.76 -18.94
N VAL A 364 -1.13 14.58 -18.70
CA VAL A 364 -1.02 13.45 -19.64
C VAL A 364 -2.32 13.19 -20.40
N GLY A 365 -3.40 13.91 -20.07
CA GLY A 365 -4.67 13.72 -20.74
C GLY A 365 -5.76 14.62 -20.22
N VAL A 366 -6.95 14.40 -20.76
CA VAL A 366 -8.17 15.14 -20.43
C VAL A 366 -9.32 14.15 -20.28
N ALA A 367 -10.16 14.38 -19.27
CA ALA A 367 -11.40 13.63 -19.07
C ALA A 367 -12.45 14.00 -20.12
N THR A 368 -13.22 13.02 -20.59
CA THR A 368 -14.22 13.17 -21.66
C THR A 368 -15.63 12.80 -21.17
N VAL A 369 -16.66 13.30 -21.88
CA VAL A 369 -18.06 12.97 -21.60
C VAL A 369 -18.35 11.49 -21.85
N GLU A 370 -17.79 10.96 -22.94
CA GLU A 370 -17.99 9.55 -23.32
C GLU A 370 -17.14 8.66 -22.41
N GLU A 371 -17.75 7.66 -21.82
CA GLU A 371 -17.07 6.63 -21.00
C GLU A 371 -16.23 5.70 -21.89
N HIS A 372 -15.21 6.27 -22.51
CA HIS A 372 -14.30 5.63 -23.45
C HIS A 372 -12.86 5.98 -23.11
N LEU A 373 -11.96 5.02 -23.16
CA LEU A 373 -10.54 5.20 -22.95
C LEU A 373 -9.80 5.17 -24.28
N LEU A 374 -9.20 6.29 -24.64
CA LEU A 374 -8.31 6.42 -25.78
C LEU A 374 -6.89 6.72 -25.28
N VAL A 375 -5.94 5.84 -25.60
CA VAL A 375 -4.52 6.03 -25.26
C VAL A 375 -3.71 5.97 -26.54
N ALA A 376 -3.04 7.06 -26.86
CA ALA A 376 -2.29 7.19 -28.11
C ALA A 376 -1.16 8.21 -27.97
N GLU A 377 -0.31 8.33 -28.99
CA GLU A 377 0.55 9.50 -29.13
C GLU A 377 -0.30 10.64 -29.73
N CYS A 378 -0.85 11.46 -28.87
CA CYS A 378 -1.72 12.56 -29.23
C CYS A 378 -1.12 13.84 -28.67
N PRO A 379 -0.34 14.63 -29.44
CA PRO A 379 0.15 15.89 -28.95
C PRO A 379 -0.99 16.73 -28.39
N LEU A 380 -0.91 17.01 -27.09
CA LEU A 380 -1.80 17.94 -26.44
C LEU A 380 -1.44 19.33 -26.99
N ASP A 381 -2.42 20.14 -27.37
CA ASP A 381 -2.14 21.51 -27.77
C ASP A 381 -1.65 22.34 -26.58
N GLU A 382 -0.98 23.47 -26.84
CA GLU A 382 -0.44 24.36 -25.79
C GLU A 382 -1.53 25.13 -25.03
N SER A 383 -2.81 24.77 -25.18
CA SER A 383 -3.89 25.43 -24.45
C SER A 383 -3.85 25.07 -22.96
N PRO A 384 -4.35 25.95 -22.07
CA PRO A 384 -4.46 25.65 -20.64
C PRO A 384 -5.25 24.37 -20.35
N ILE A 385 -6.18 24.02 -21.23
CA ILE A 385 -6.89 22.74 -21.30
C ILE A 385 -6.50 22.10 -22.60
N PRO A 386 -5.57 21.14 -22.61
CA PRO A 386 -5.16 20.49 -23.84
C PRO A 386 -6.36 19.84 -24.52
N ASN A 387 -6.57 20.20 -25.81
CA ASN A 387 -7.53 19.51 -26.66
C ASN A 387 -6.79 18.46 -27.47
N PRO A 388 -6.91 17.18 -27.13
CA PRO A 388 -6.15 16.12 -27.79
C PRO A 388 -6.61 16.00 -29.23
N GLN A 389 -5.69 16.24 -30.17
CA GLN A 389 -5.91 15.96 -31.59
C GLN A 389 -5.29 14.61 -31.91
N PHE A 390 -6.10 13.56 -31.88
CA PHE A 390 -5.69 12.24 -32.27
C PHE A 390 -5.19 12.20 -33.72
N ARG A 391 -3.98 11.74 -33.93
CA ARG A 391 -3.37 11.49 -35.23
C ARG A 391 -2.58 10.20 -35.20
N GLY A 392 -3.17 9.07 -35.62
CA GLY A 392 -2.43 7.82 -35.74
C GLY A 392 -3.17 6.58 -35.22
N GLU A 393 -2.45 5.49 -34.98
CA GLU A 393 -2.99 4.27 -34.37
C GLU A 393 -3.03 4.46 -32.84
N ALA A 394 -4.18 4.15 -32.25
CA ALA A 394 -4.32 4.13 -30.80
C ALA A 394 -3.66 2.87 -30.22
N ALA A 395 -2.93 3.03 -29.14
CA ALA A 395 -2.44 1.90 -28.35
C ALA A 395 -3.59 1.21 -27.59
N ILE A 396 -4.59 2.01 -27.18
CA ILE A 396 -5.82 1.55 -26.54
C ILE A 396 -6.98 2.40 -27.07
N ASP A 397 -8.06 1.75 -27.45
CA ASP A 397 -9.30 2.37 -27.92
C ASP A 397 -10.47 1.47 -27.52
N ILE A 398 -10.97 1.64 -26.27
CA ILE A 398 -11.98 0.75 -25.71
C ILE A 398 -12.99 1.49 -24.84
N PRO A 399 -14.26 1.07 -24.83
CA PRO A 399 -15.24 1.57 -23.87
C PRO A 399 -14.92 1.10 -22.45
N MET A 400 -15.19 1.97 -21.47
CA MET A 400 -14.89 1.71 -20.04
C MET A 400 -15.66 0.53 -19.47
N ASP A 401 -16.87 0.26 -19.95
CA ASP A 401 -17.69 -0.87 -19.54
C ASP A 401 -17.07 -2.23 -19.94
N LEU A 402 -16.32 -2.29 -21.02
CA LEU A 402 -15.54 -3.46 -21.41
C LEU A 402 -14.38 -3.71 -20.44
N LEU A 403 -13.72 -2.64 -20.01
CA LEU A 403 -12.58 -2.70 -19.10
C LEU A 403 -13.01 -3.08 -17.67
N PHE A 404 -14.12 -2.48 -17.19
CA PHE A 404 -14.66 -2.69 -15.84
C PHE A 404 -15.87 -3.61 -15.81
N GLY A 405 -16.15 -4.32 -16.90
CA GLY A 405 -17.25 -5.26 -17.01
C GLY A 405 -17.24 -6.34 -15.92
N LYS A 406 -18.43 -6.70 -15.44
CA LYS A 406 -18.56 -7.71 -14.39
C LYS A 406 -18.36 -9.11 -14.95
N ALA A 407 -17.23 -9.72 -14.65
CA ALA A 407 -17.02 -11.14 -14.94
C ALA A 407 -18.06 -12.02 -14.22
N PRO A 408 -18.45 -13.18 -14.80
CA PRO A 408 -19.34 -14.12 -14.13
C PRO A 408 -18.82 -14.50 -12.75
N LYS A 409 -19.76 -14.60 -11.80
CA LYS A 409 -19.41 -14.93 -10.41
C LYS A 409 -18.85 -16.34 -10.33
N MET A 410 -17.68 -16.49 -9.74
CA MET A 410 -17.07 -17.82 -9.53
C MET A 410 -17.96 -18.66 -8.59
N GLN A 411 -18.09 -19.94 -8.91
CA GLN A 411 -18.72 -20.93 -8.03
C GLN A 411 -17.62 -21.74 -7.33
N ARG A 412 -17.79 -21.98 -6.04
CA ARG A 412 -16.85 -22.74 -5.24
C ARG A 412 -17.59 -23.72 -4.34
N ASP A 413 -17.19 -24.97 -4.43
CA ASP A 413 -17.66 -26.02 -3.55
C ASP A 413 -16.57 -26.36 -2.54
N ALA A 414 -16.95 -26.53 -1.29
CA ALA A 414 -16.08 -26.93 -0.20
C ALA A 414 -16.77 -27.99 0.66
N GLU A 415 -15.99 -28.92 1.14
CA GLU A 415 -16.42 -29.94 2.09
C GLU A 415 -15.59 -29.82 3.37
N ARG A 416 -16.24 -30.04 4.51
CA ARG A 416 -15.53 -30.14 5.78
C ARG A 416 -14.74 -31.43 5.83
N GLY A 417 -13.44 -31.34 5.82
CA GLY A 417 -12.57 -32.45 6.14
C GLY A 417 -12.70 -32.90 7.60
N ALA A 418 -12.27 -34.12 7.88
CA ALA A 418 -12.08 -34.55 9.27
C ALA A 418 -11.05 -33.64 9.95
N ASN A 419 -11.28 -33.25 11.18
CA ASN A 419 -10.29 -32.52 11.95
C ASN A 419 -9.07 -33.39 12.15
N ALA A 420 -7.89 -32.83 11.88
CA ALA A 420 -6.62 -33.50 12.17
C ALA A 420 -6.59 -33.92 13.65
N ARG A 421 -6.34 -35.21 13.91
CA ARG A 421 -6.20 -35.71 15.26
C ARG A 421 -4.75 -35.56 15.69
N TRP A 422 -4.48 -34.53 16.44
CA TRP A 422 -3.17 -34.35 17.08
C TRP A 422 -3.03 -35.33 18.23
N PRO A 423 -1.84 -35.94 18.42
CA PRO A 423 -1.58 -36.74 19.61
C PRO A 423 -1.78 -35.90 20.87
N ARG A 424 -2.33 -36.51 21.89
CA ARG A 424 -2.52 -35.84 23.18
C ARG A 424 -1.14 -35.50 23.76
N LEU A 425 -0.96 -34.23 24.14
CA LEU A 425 0.27 -33.78 24.79
C LEU A 425 0.40 -34.45 26.18
N ASP A 426 1.51 -35.17 26.38
CA ASP A 426 1.83 -35.69 27.71
C ASP A 426 2.58 -34.64 28.52
N THR A 427 1.79 -33.91 29.31
CA THR A 427 2.33 -32.86 30.19
C THR A 427 3.07 -33.42 31.42
N GLY A 428 2.86 -34.69 31.75
CA GLY A 428 3.55 -35.32 32.89
C GLY A 428 5.03 -35.60 32.67
N ALA A 429 5.43 -35.78 31.39
CA ALA A 429 6.81 -35.99 30.99
C ALA A 429 7.57 -34.68 30.64
N MET A 430 6.93 -33.51 30.79
CA MET A 430 7.47 -32.24 30.34
C MET A 430 8.38 -31.62 31.41
N ASP A 431 9.63 -31.31 31.04
CA ASP A 431 10.48 -30.41 31.83
C ASP A 431 10.01 -28.96 31.60
N LEU A 432 9.42 -28.35 32.61
CA LEU A 432 8.89 -26.99 32.54
C LEU A 432 9.96 -25.94 32.26
N ARG A 433 11.20 -26.15 32.74
CA ARG A 433 12.31 -25.24 32.47
C ARG A 433 12.69 -25.27 30.98
N GLU A 434 12.85 -26.48 30.45
CA GLU A 434 13.16 -26.64 29.03
C GLU A 434 12.03 -26.11 28.16
N ALA A 435 10.78 -26.40 28.45
CA ALA A 435 9.64 -25.86 27.75
C ALA A 435 9.61 -24.32 27.78
N GLY A 436 9.87 -23.71 28.93
CA GLY A 436 9.96 -22.27 29.08
C GLY A 436 11.09 -21.66 28.23
N LEU A 437 12.28 -22.26 28.22
CA LEU A 437 13.40 -21.81 27.40
C LEU A 437 13.11 -21.93 25.91
N ARG A 438 12.45 -23.00 25.47
CA ARG A 438 12.02 -23.16 24.07
C ARG A 438 11.02 -22.08 23.65
N VAL A 439 10.04 -21.79 24.48
CA VAL A 439 9.08 -20.70 24.20
C VAL A 439 9.79 -19.35 24.09
N LEU A 440 10.69 -19.04 25.04
CA LEU A 440 11.47 -17.79 25.03
C LEU A 440 12.45 -17.70 23.84
N SER A 441 12.92 -18.81 23.31
CA SER A 441 13.80 -18.87 22.15
C SER A 441 13.04 -18.87 20.82
N HIS A 442 11.71 -19.10 20.84
CA HIS A 442 10.92 -19.13 19.62
C HIS A 442 10.88 -17.74 18.98
N PRO A 443 11.16 -17.58 17.66
CA PRO A 443 11.27 -16.28 17.00
C PRO A 443 10.05 -15.36 17.16
N SER A 444 8.85 -15.93 17.27
CA SER A 444 7.65 -15.14 17.52
C SER A 444 7.57 -14.54 18.93
N VAL A 445 8.31 -15.08 19.88
CA VAL A 445 8.32 -14.67 21.32
C VAL A 445 9.63 -13.98 21.70
N ALA A 446 10.74 -14.44 21.15
CA ALA A 446 12.09 -13.96 21.46
C ALA A 446 12.24 -12.44 21.28
N SER A 447 13.24 -11.85 21.92
CA SER A 447 13.52 -10.42 21.85
C SER A 447 13.65 -9.93 20.40
N LYS A 448 12.99 -8.82 20.11
CA LYS A 448 13.02 -8.10 18.83
C LYS A 448 13.81 -6.78 18.95
N ASN A 449 14.66 -6.68 19.97
CA ASN A 449 15.34 -5.43 20.30
C ASN A 449 16.02 -4.79 19.08
N TYR A 450 16.75 -5.57 18.29
CA TYR A 450 17.43 -5.04 17.11
C TYR A 450 16.46 -4.49 16.05
N LEU A 451 15.28 -5.10 15.88
CA LEU A 451 14.29 -4.64 14.93
C LEU A 451 13.72 -3.28 15.31
N VAL A 452 13.48 -3.04 16.60
CA VAL A 452 12.93 -1.76 17.06
C VAL A 452 13.99 -0.66 17.16
N THR A 453 15.28 -1.00 17.11
CA THR A 453 16.38 -0.02 17.16
C THR A 453 16.95 0.34 15.78
N ILE A 454 16.58 -0.39 14.73
CA ILE A 454 17.05 -0.17 13.37
C ILE A 454 16.54 1.15 12.77
N GLY A 455 15.22 1.37 12.85
CA GLY A 455 14.57 2.52 12.27
C GLY A 455 14.57 3.75 13.18
N ASP A 456 14.44 4.92 12.59
CA ASP A 456 14.15 6.12 13.35
C ASP A 456 12.68 6.09 13.80
N ARG A 457 12.49 6.09 15.10
CA ARG A 457 11.17 5.98 15.75
C ARG A 457 10.56 7.35 16.05
N THR A 458 11.34 8.41 15.87
CA THR A 458 11.00 9.76 16.30
C THR A 458 11.19 10.80 15.21
N VAL A 459 11.42 10.37 13.97
CA VAL A 459 11.56 11.27 12.83
C VAL A 459 10.34 12.19 12.71
N GLY A 460 10.58 13.47 12.41
CA GLY A 460 9.53 14.49 12.38
C GLY A 460 9.15 15.06 13.76
N GLY A 461 9.55 14.44 14.87
CA GLY A 461 9.39 14.95 16.22
C GLY A 461 7.97 14.92 16.82
N LEU A 462 6.98 14.44 16.07
CA LEU A 462 5.57 14.33 16.51
C LEU A 462 5.26 12.94 17.08
N VAL A 463 6.16 12.40 17.90
CA VAL A 463 5.99 11.13 18.61
C VAL A 463 6.06 11.40 20.12
N ALA A 464 4.93 11.18 20.79
CA ALA A 464 4.86 11.29 22.26
C ALA A 464 5.40 10.03 22.93
N ARG A 465 5.25 8.87 22.28
CA ARG A 465 5.68 7.59 22.80
C ARG A 465 6.07 6.65 21.66
N ASP A 466 7.29 6.18 21.70
CA ASP A 466 7.79 5.10 20.87
C ASP A 466 7.83 3.76 21.63
N GLN A 467 8.45 2.74 21.05
CA GLN A 467 8.58 1.41 21.67
C GLN A 467 9.52 1.37 22.85
N MET A 468 10.36 2.38 23.04
CA MET A 468 11.37 2.40 24.09
C MET A 468 10.80 2.99 25.38
N VAL A 469 11.11 2.40 26.51
CA VAL A 469 10.54 2.76 27.81
C VAL A 469 11.64 3.17 28.78
N GLY A 470 11.36 4.25 29.48
CA GLY A 470 12.15 4.75 30.59
C GLY A 470 13.54 5.25 30.20
N PRO A 471 14.38 5.63 31.20
CA PRO A 471 15.68 6.23 30.96
C PRO A 471 16.70 5.27 30.36
N TRP A 472 16.45 3.98 30.47
CA TRP A 472 17.33 2.93 29.92
C TRP A 472 17.01 2.56 28.47
N GLN A 473 15.96 3.16 27.88
CA GLN A 473 15.54 2.88 26.50
C GLN A 473 15.38 1.37 26.25
N ILE A 474 14.66 0.70 27.12
CA ILE A 474 14.35 -0.73 26.98
C ILE A 474 13.08 -0.85 26.14
N PRO A 475 13.10 -1.63 25.03
CA PRO A 475 11.91 -1.84 24.21
C PRO A 475 10.91 -2.66 25.03
N LEU A 476 9.70 -2.18 25.18
CA LEU A 476 8.58 -2.92 25.80
C LEU A 476 7.27 -2.10 25.84
N ALA A 477 7.14 -1.02 25.10
CA ALA A 477 5.85 -0.37 24.96
C ALA A 477 4.95 -1.20 24.04
N ASP A 478 3.72 -1.45 24.46
CA ASP A 478 2.71 -2.15 23.68
C ASP A 478 1.97 -1.22 22.71
N CYS A 479 2.31 0.06 22.70
CA CYS A 479 1.72 1.08 21.84
C CYS A 479 2.75 2.14 21.43
N GLY A 480 2.53 2.75 20.26
CA GLY A 480 3.11 4.00 19.85
C GLY A 480 2.07 5.12 19.92
N ILE A 481 2.47 6.35 20.21
CA ILE A 481 1.59 7.50 20.26
C ILE A 481 2.22 8.64 19.45
N SER A 482 1.51 9.10 18.42
CA SER A 482 1.88 10.29 17.66
C SER A 482 1.08 11.51 18.15
N LEU A 483 1.63 12.71 17.98
CA LEU A 483 0.99 13.99 18.26
C LEU A 483 0.47 14.63 16.96
N ASP A 484 -0.55 15.46 17.08
CA ASP A 484 -1.08 16.24 15.97
C ASP A 484 -0.33 17.56 15.76
N ASP A 485 0.21 18.14 16.84
CA ASP A 485 1.04 19.35 16.81
C ASP A 485 2.10 19.32 17.92
N PHE A 486 2.99 20.33 17.94
CA PHE A 486 4.06 20.46 18.93
C PHE A 486 3.64 21.21 20.19
N SER A 487 2.43 21.71 20.30
CA SER A 487 1.95 22.53 21.41
C SER A 487 0.84 21.90 22.20
N GLY A 488 0.15 20.90 21.64
CA GLY A 488 -0.98 20.21 22.23
C GLY A 488 -0.63 18.83 22.79
N TYR A 489 -1.68 18.16 23.29
CA TYR A 489 -1.61 16.78 23.81
C TYR A 489 -2.56 15.84 23.04
N THR A 490 -3.15 16.32 21.95
CA THR A 490 -3.95 15.48 21.06
C THR A 490 -3.05 14.66 20.16
N GLY A 491 -3.44 13.42 19.92
CA GLY A 491 -2.66 12.47 19.11
C GLY A 491 -3.43 11.20 18.80
N GLN A 492 -2.74 10.27 18.18
CA GLN A 492 -3.28 8.99 17.70
C GLN A 492 -2.39 7.83 18.13
#